data_4d9e5ece9fb1a34c096a1f32aa234e2a
#
_entry.id   4d9e5ece9fb1a34c096a1f32aa234e2a
#
_cell.length_a   1.000
_cell.length_b   1.000
_cell.length_c   1.000
_cell.angle_alpha   90.00
_cell.angle_beta   90.00
_cell.angle_gamma   90.00
#
_symmetry.space_group_name_H-M   'P 1'
#
loop_
_entity.id
_entity.type
_entity.pdbx_description
1 polymer ?
#
loop_
_entity_poly.entity_id
_entity_poly.type
_entity_poly.pdbx_seq_one_letter_code
_entity_poly.pdbx_strand_id
1 'polypeptide(L)'
;MAAAIWSSTAADILQFPASSFLRFCLNHGLLQIAGRPQWRTVTGGSRSYVSKITQTLPDIRLNQAVLAVTRSQHQVLVQTANSEETFDHVVFATHAPTTLALLNDNASLAEREILQAVQYQPNTAYLHTDHTLLPKRKGIWSAWNYIESSYIESSLSNAATNSGANPVCVS
;
A
#
# COMPACT_ATOMS: atom_id res chain seq x y z
N MET A 1 0.36 -14.84 -9.56
CA MET A 1 -0.24 -14.79 -8.21
C MET A 1 0.40 -13.70 -7.33
N ALA A 2 1.70 -13.72 -7.06
CA ALA A 2 2.35 -12.71 -6.23
C ALA A 2 2.16 -11.27 -6.77
N ALA A 3 2.35 -11.05 -8.06
CA ALA A 3 2.12 -9.76 -8.70
C ALA A 3 0.69 -9.24 -8.49
N ALA A 4 -0.31 -10.11 -8.55
CA ALA A 4 -1.70 -9.75 -8.30
C ALA A 4 -1.96 -9.37 -6.84
N ILE A 5 -1.37 -10.10 -5.88
CA ILE A 5 -1.56 -9.85 -4.45
C ILE A 5 -0.94 -8.51 -4.03
N TRP A 6 0.24 -8.18 -4.57
CA TRP A 6 0.98 -6.97 -4.19
C TRP A 6 0.91 -5.84 -5.22
N SER A 7 0.10 -5.98 -6.27
CA SER A 7 -0.06 -4.98 -7.33
C SER A 7 1.29 -4.51 -7.90
N SER A 8 2.21 -5.46 -8.09
CA SER A 8 3.57 -5.23 -8.56
C SER A 8 3.77 -5.79 -9.96
N THR A 9 4.79 -5.30 -10.66
CA THR A 9 5.17 -5.88 -11.96
C THR A 9 5.76 -7.28 -11.79
N ALA A 10 5.72 -8.09 -12.87
CA ALA A 10 6.34 -9.42 -12.86
C ALA A 10 7.86 -9.33 -12.62
N ALA A 11 8.52 -8.30 -13.15
CA ALA A 11 9.95 -8.06 -12.98
C ALA A 11 10.32 -7.80 -11.52
N ASP A 12 9.56 -6.93 -10.82
CA ASP A 12 9.80 -6.61 -9.41
C ASP A 12 9.59 -7.82 -8.51
N ILE A 13 8.55 -8.62 -8.79
CA ILE A 13 8.26 -9.83 -8.02
C ILE A 13 9.36 -10.89 -8.15
N LEU A 14 10.04 -10.98 -9.29
CA LEU A 14 11.16 -11.91 -9.45
C LEU A 14 12.38 -11.54 -8.60
N GLN A 15 12.50 -10.28 -8.20
CA GLN A 15 13.55 -9.81 -7.30
C GLN A 15 13.18 -9.96 -5.81
N PHE A 16 11.92 -10.26 -5.51
CA PHE A 16 11.46 -10.40 -4.13
C PHE A 16 11.98 -11.71 -3.50
N PRO A 17 12.47 -11.67 -2.24
CA PRO A 17 13.00 -12.85 -1.58
C PRO A 17 11.98 -13.99 -1.50
N ALA A 18 12.27 -15.13 -2.11
CA ALA A 18 11.38 -16.30 -2.14
C ALA A 18 10.97 -16.77 -0.74
N SER A 19 11.88 -16.69 0.25
CA SER A 19 11.59 -17.04 1.65
C SER A 19 10.50 -16.16 2.25
N SER A 20 10.50 -14.87 1.97
CA SER A 20 9.47 -13.93 2.44
C SER A 20 8.12 -14.21 1.78
N PHE A 21 8.13 -14.50 0.47
CA PHE A 21 6.92 -14.91 -0.25
C PHE A 21 6.32 -16.20 0.29
N LEU A 22 7.13 -17.24 0.50
CA LEU A 22 6.67 -18.51 1.04
C LEU A 22 6.14 -18.36 2.47
N ARG A 23 6.79 -17.57 3.31
CA ARG A 23 6.31 -17.26 4.66
C ARG A 23 4.96 -16.54 4.63
N PHE A 24 4.80 -15.58 3.75
CA PHE A 24 3.50 -14.92 3.54
C PHE A 24 2.42 -15.94 3.13
N CYS A 25 2.70 -16.80 2.15
CA CYS A 25 1.76 -17.83 1.71
C CYS A 25 1.38 -18.79 2.84
N LEU A 26 2.35 -19.23 3.66
CA LEU A 26 2.11 -20.09 4.83
C LEU A 26 1.22 -19.39 5.86
N ASN A 27 1.56 -18.17 6.24
CA ASN A 27 0.83 -17.42 7.25
C ASN A 27 -0.63 -17.12 6.86
N HIS A 28 -0.89 -17.00 5.56
CA HIS A 28 -2.23 -16.72 5.02
C HIS A 28 -2.98 -17.97 4.54
N GLY A 29 -2.44 -19.15 4.78
CA GLY A 29 -3.07 -20.42 4.36
C GLY A 29 -3.22 -20.60 2.85
N LEU A 30 -2.45 -19.86 2.04
CA LEU A 30 -2.54 -19.88 0.57
C LEU A 30 -1.99 -21.17 -0.04
N LEU A 31 -1.16 -21.91 0.70
CA LEU A 31 -0.60 -23.20 0.29
C LEU A 31 -1.48 -24.40 0.71
N GLN A 32 -2.56 -24.16 1.44
CA GLN A 32 -3.46 -25.22 1.89
C GLN A 32 -4.45 -25.57 0.79
N ILE A 33 -4.66 -26.87 0.57
CA ILE A 33 -5.65 -27.41 -0.38
C ILE A 33 -7.02 -27.52 0.31
N ALA A 34 -7.03 -27.95 1.58
CA ALA A 34 -8.23 -28.07 2.41
C ALA A 34 -8.09 -27.24 3.69
N GLY A 35 -9.21 -26.91 4.34
CA GLY A 35 -9.21 -26.15 5.59
C GLY A 35 -8.71 -24.69 5.45
N ARG A 36 -8.83 -24.09 4.26
CA ARG A 36 -8.43 -22.71 4.03
C ARG A 36 -9.17 -21.76 4.96
N PRO A 37 -8.48 -20.74 5.54
CA PRO A 37 -9.14 -19.72 6.33
C PRO A 37 -10.19 -19.01 5.46
N GLN A 38 -11.38 -18.80 6.03
CA GLN A 38 -12.40 -18.00 5.37
C GLN A 38 -12.05 -16.52 5.53
N TRP A 39 -11.76 -15.87 4.42
CA TRP A 39 -11.49 -14.45 4.37
C TRP A 39 -12.75 -13.65 4.68
N ARG A 40 -12.59 -12.59 5.44
CA ARG A 40 -13.68 -11.71 5.85
C ARG A 40 -13.23 -10.26 5.72
N THR A 41 -14.19 -9.37 5.51
CA THR A 41 -13.99 -7.93 5.58
C THR A 41 -14.92 -7.31 6.62
N VAL A 42 -14.58 -6.11 7.06
CA VAL A 42 -15.44 -5.40 8.03
C VAL A 42 -16.69 -4.90 7.33
N THR A 43 -17.86 -5.22 7.89
CA THR A 43 -19.14 -4.70 7.41
C THR A 43 -19.14 -3.18 7.45
N GLY A 44 -19.44 -2.52 6.32
CA GLY A 44 -19.35 -1.07 6.17
C GLY A 44 -17.94 -0.56 5.84
N GLY A 45 -16.98 -1.48 5.59
CA GLY A 45 -15.60 -1.16 5.21
C GLY A 45 -14.73 -0.67 6.38
N SER A 46 -13.50 -0.31 6.08
CA SER A 46 -12.53 0.16 7.08
C SER A 46 -12.98 1.42 7.83
N ARG A 47 -13.81 2.26 7.21
CA ARG A 47 -14.40 3.44 7.86
C ARG A 47 -15.07 3.11 9.18
N SER A 48 -15.71 1.94 9.29
CA SER A 48 -16.44 1.53 10.49
C SER A 48 -15.54 1.40 11.72
N TYR A 49 -14.36 0.77 11.59
CA TYR A 49 -13.44 0.66 12.73
C TYR A 49 -12.61 1.93 12.92
N VAL A 50 -12.24 2.62 11.84
CA VAL A 50 -11.54 3.92 11.94
C VAL A 50 -12.40 4.91 12.72
N SER A 51 -13.70 5.04 12.40
CA SER A 51 -14.61 5.91 13.14
C SER A 51 -14.70 5.55 14.64
N LYS A 52 -14.71 4.27 14.98
CA LYS A 52 -14.73 3.83 16.39
C LYS A 52 -13.45 4.17 17.13
N ILE A 53 -12.30 3.99 16.49
CA ILE A 53 -11.00 4.31 17.09
C ILE A 53 -10.87 5.82 17.27
N THR A 54 -11.22 6.61 16.27
CA THR A 54 -11.07 8.07 16.32
C THR A 54 -11.96 8.70 17.40
N GLN A 55 -13.12 8.11 17.72
CA GLN A 55 -13.98 8.58 18.82
C GLN A 55 -13.31 8.48 20.21
N THR A 56 -12.31 7.63 20.36
CA THR A 56 -11.61 7.43 21.63
C THR A 56 -10.36 8.30 21.77
N LEU A 57 -9.93 8.95 20.72
CA LEU A 57 -8.73 9.80 20.73
C LEU A 57 -9.07 11.23 21.14
N PRO A 58 -8.30 11.83 22.07
CA PRO A 58 -8.60 13.14 22.61
C PRO A 58 -8.37 14.29 21.63
N ASP A 59 -7.43 14.14 20.70
CA ASP A 59 -7.07 15.14 19.71
C ASP A 59 -6.76 14.49 18.37
N ILE A 60 -7.51 14.88 17.35
CA ILE A 60 -7.31 14.45 15.96
C ILE A 60 -7.35 15.67 15.07
N ARG A 61 -6.26 15.92 14.38
CA ARG A 61 -6.12 17.08 13.50
C ARG A 61 -6.07 16.63 12.05
N LEU A 62 -7.11 16.95 11.33
CA LEU A 62 -7.22 16.68 9.89
C LEU A 62 -6.74 17.89 9.07
N ASN A 63 -6.29 17.65 7.85
CA ASN A 63 -5.82 18.68 6.91
C ASN A 63 -4.65 19.54 7.47
N GLN A 64 -3.86 18.95 8.36
CA GLN A 64 -2.65 19.53 8.91
C GLN A 64 -1.44 18.66 8.54
N ALA A 65 -0.88 18.91 7.38
CA ALA A 65 0.33 18.21 6.97
C ALA A 65 1.51 18.64 7.87
N VAL A 66 2.22 17.66 8.40
CA VAL A 66 3.51 17.90 9.08
C VAL A 66 4.54 18.23 8.01
N LEU A 67 5.32 19.28 8.21
CA LEU A 67 6.35 19.74 7.29
C LEU A 67 7.75 19.36 7.74
N ALA A 68 7.99 19.33 9.05
CA ALA A 68 9.27 18.94 9.61
C ALA A 68 9.13 18.36 11.02
N VAL A 69 10.08 17.51 11.39
CA VAL A 69 10.21 16.98 12.73
C VAL A 69 11.66 17.14 13.19
N THR A 70 11.87 17.91 14.25
CA THR A 70 13.19 18.17 14.82
C THR A 70 13.28 17.57 16.21
N ARG A 71 14.38 16.88 16.50
CA ARG A 71 14.62 16.26 17.81
C ARG A 71 15.64 17.02 18.62
N SER A 72 15.36 17.18 19.90
CA SER A 72 16.32 17.59 20.93
C SER A 72 16.59 16.43 21.90
N GLN A 73 17.37 16.67 22.95
CA GLN A 73 17.63 15.62 23.95
C GLN A 73 16.39 15.13 24.69
N HIS A 74 15.37 15.99 24.85
CA HIS A 74 14.21 15.70 25.72
C HIS A 74 12.86 15.91 25.04
N GLN A 75 12.83 16.48 23.85
CA GLN A 75 11.59 16.84 23.17
C GLN A 75 11.70 16.66 21.66
N VAL A 76 10.56 16.51 21.05
CA VAL A 76 10.40 16.46 19.59
C VAL A 76 9.52 17.63 19.18
N LEU A 77 10.04 18.51 18.34
CA LEU A 77 9.28 19.61 17.73
C LEU A 77 8.64 19.10 16.42
N VAL A 78 7.33 19.26 16.32
CA VAL A 78 6.55 18.95 15.11
C VAL A 78 6.07 20.27 14.51
N GLN A 79 6.44 20.51 13.27
CA GLN A 79 6.11 21.72 12.54
C GLN A 79 5.05 21.44 11.46
N THR A 80 4.02 22.27 11.42
CA THR A 80 3.00 22.34 10.37
C THR A 80 3.05 23.71 9.70
N ALA A 81 2.19 23.96 8.72
CA ALA A 81 2.08 25.29 8.11
C ALA A 81 1.60 26.37 9.10
N ASN A 82 0.87 25.97 10.14
CA ASN A 82 0.17 26.89 11.04
C ASN A 82 0.61 26.83 12.50
N SER A 83 1.42 25.82 12.88
CA SER A 83 1.84 25.64 14.27
C SER A 83 3.18 24.94 14.38
N GLU A 84 3.84 25.19 15.51
CA GLU A 84 4.96 24.42 16.01
C GLU A 84 4.62 23.95 17.43
N GLU A 85 4.72 22.65 17.66
CA GLU A 85 4.37 22.04 18.94
C GLU A 85 5.42 21.03 19.38
N THR A 86 5.66 20.97 20.68
CA THR A 86 6.61 20.04 21.27
C THR A 86 5.90 18.86 21.92
N PHE A 87 6.47 17.67 21.73
CA PHE A 87 6.00 16.40 22.28
C PHE A 87 7.16 15.63 22.90
N ASP A 88 6.85 14.72 23.82
CA ASP A 88 7.86 13.81 24.39
C ASP A 88 8.33 12.79 23.35
N HIS A 89 7.41 12.28 22.53
CA HIS A 89 7.67 11.26 21.51
C HIS A 89 6.84 11.49 20.26
N VAL A 90 7.35 11.03 19.12
CA VAL A 90 6.64 11.00 17.84
C VAL A 90 6.69 9.58 17.25
N VAL A 91 5.55 9.09 16.79
CA VAL A 91 5.43 7.88 16.00
C VAL A 91 5.09 8.23 14.57
N PHE A 92 5.95 7.86 13.63
CA PHE A 92 5.70 8.05 12.21
C PHE A 92 4.89 6.87 11.66
N ALA A 93 3.71 7.15 11.14
CA ALA A 93 2.87 6.21 10.39
C ALA A 93 2.81 6.57 8.90
N THR A 94 3.85 7.21 8.39
CA THR A 94 4.02 7.59 6.99
C THR A 94 4.89 6.59 6.24
N HIS A 95 4.92 6.67 4.90
CA HIS A 95 5.87 5.92 4.10
C HIS A 95 7.32 6.29 4.47
N ALA A 96 8.24 5.34 4.36
CA ALA A 96 9.64 5.55 4.73
C ALA A 96 10.31 6.75 4.03
N PRO A 97 10.13 7.01 2.73
CA PRO A 97 10.65 8.22 2.10
C PRO A 97 10.05 9.51 2.67
N THR A 98 8.76 9.50 3.02
CA THR A 98 8.10 10.64 3.65
C THR A 98 8.65 10.88 5.05
N THR A 99 8.81 9.82 5.86
CA THR A 99 9.45 9.90 7.18
C THR A 99 10.84 10.52 7.07
N LEU A 100 11.64 10.06 6.11
CA LEU A 100 12.98 10.57 5.89
C LEU A 100 12.99 12.05 5.49
N ALA A 101 12.05 12.47 4.64
CA ALA A 101 11.90 13.87 4.26
C ALA A 101 11.51 14.76 5.46
N LEU A 102 10.63 14.28 6.35
CA LEU A 102 10.22 15.00 7.55
C LEU A 102 11.36 15.14 8.57
N LEU A 103 12.21 14.13 8.70
CA LEU A 103 13.39 14.14 9.56
C LEU A 103 14.52 14.97 8.96
N ASN A 104 14.64 15.02 7.65
CA ASN A 104 15.69 15.73 6.91
C ASN A 104 17.08 15.55 7.55
N ASP A 105 17.75 16.63 7.94
CA ASP A 105 19.09 16.61 8.57
C ASP A 105 19.08 16.02 9.99
N ASN A 106 17.94 15.92 10.61
CA ASN A 106 17.77 15.29 11.92
C ASN A 106 17.80 13.77 11.88
N ALA A 107 17.72 13.15 10.71
CA ALA A 107 17.85 11.71 10.57
C ALA A 107 19.30 11.27 10.85
N SER A 108 19.49 10.32 11.75
CA SER A 108 20.78 9.66 11.99
C SER A 108 21.22 8.85 10.75
N LEU A 109 22.49 8.48 10.70
CA LEU A 109 23.01 7.64 9.61
C LEU A 109 22.25 6.30 9.52
N ALA A 110 21.99 5.65 10.64
CA ALA A 110 21.26 4.39 10.69
C ALA A 110 19.81 4.53 10.20
N GLU A 111 19.12 5.61 10.57
CA GLU A 111 17.76 5.89 10.09
C GLU A 111 17.74 6.15 8.58
N ARG A 112 18.70 6.90 8.07
CA ARG A 112 18.84 7.14 6.62
C ARG A 112 19.04 5.82 5.88
N GLU A 113 19.96 5.00 6.34
CA GLU A 113 20.26 3.70 5.72
C GLU A 113 19.03 2.81 5.68
N ILE A 114 18.32 2.66 6.80
CA ILE A 114 17.13 1.79 6.89
C ILE A 114 15.96 2.36 6.08
N LEU A 115 15.66 3.65 6.21
CA LEU A 115 14.51 4.26 5.54
C LEU A 115 14.70 4.35 4.02
N GLN A 116 15.92 4.56 3.54
CA GLN A 116 16.24 4.57 2.10
C GLN A 116 16.20 3.17 1.48
N ALA A 117 16.42 2.12 2.27
CA ALA A 117 16.33 0.74 1.77
C ALA A 117 14.89 0.33 1.41
N VAL A 118 13.87 1.01 1.95
CA VAL A 118 12.46 0.75 1.64
C VAL A 118 12.06 1.52 0.39
N GLN A 119 12.01 0.83 -0.74
CA GLN A 119 11.63 1.42 -2.02
C GLN A 119 10.14 1.29 -2.28
N TYR A 120 9.58 2.29 -2.94
CA TYR A 120 8.17 2.33 -3.35
C TYR A 120 8.08 2.47 -4.85
N GLN A 121 7.17 1.70 -5.45
CA GLN A 121 6.85 1.80 -6.87
C GLN A 121 5.57 2.64 -7.05
N PRO A 122 5.55 3.57 -8.01
CA PRO A 122 4.33 4.26 -8.39
C PRO A 122 3.28 3.26 -8.86
N ASN A 123 2.07 3.38 -8.37
CA ASN A 123 0.95 2.54 -8.77
C ASN A 123 -0.31 3.40 -8.91
N THR A 124 -1.11 3.11 -9.94
CA THR A 124 -2.39 3.78 -10.15
C THR A 124 -3.52 2.79 -9.94
N ALA A 125 -4.35 3.04 -8.94
CA ALA A 125 -5.53 2.22 -8.66
C ALA A 125 -6.77 2.88 -9.30
N TYR A 126 -7.54 2.09 -10.05
CA TYR A 126 -8.81 2.51 -10.64
C TYR A 126 -9.96 1.77 -9.95
N LEU A 127 -10.80 2.49 -9.23
CA LEU A 127 -12.03 1.92 -8.69
C LEU A 127 -13.12 1.99 -9.77
N HIS A 128 -13.61 0.84 -10.19
CA HIS A 128 -14.59 0.75 -11.28
C HIS A 128 -15.59 -0.38 -11.04
N THR A 129 -16.65 -0.41 -11.84
CA THR A 129 -17.70 -1.44 -11.86
C THR A 129 -17.75 -2.21 -13.17
N ASP A 130 -16.74 -2.07 -14.01
CA ASP A 130 -16.68 -2.71 -15.31
C ASP A 130 -16.35 -4.20 -15.20
N HIS A 131 -17.32 -5.05 -15.49
CA HIS A 131 -17.17 -6.50 -15.47
C HIS A 131 -16.42 -7.07 -16.69
N THR A 132 -16.16 -6.26 -17.73
CA THR A 132 -15.44 -6.73 -18.93
C THR A 132 -13.98 -7.06 -18.63
N LEU A 133 -13.42 -6.47 -17.57
CA LEU A 133 -12.07 -6.76 -17.07
C LEU A 133 -11.99 -8.05 -16.24
N LEU A 134 -13.10 -8.68 -15.93
CA LEU A 134 -13.12 -9.96 -15.23
C LEU A 134 -13.08 -11.13 -16.22
N PRO A 135 -12.62 -12.33 -15.78
CA PRO A 135 -12.65 -13.52 -16.62
C PRO A 135 -14.06 -13.80 -17.12
N LYS A 136 -14.20 -14.20 -18.39
CA LYS A 136 -15.51 -14.53 -19.01
C LYS A 136 -16.28 -15.63 -18.26
N ARG A 137 -15.56 -16.59 -17.66
CA ARG A 137 -16.16 -17.69 -16.88
C ARG A 137 -16.32 -17.25 -15.43
N LYS A 138 -17.55 -16.97 -15.00
CA LYS A 138 -17.85 -16.55 -13.62
C LYS A 138 -17.33 -17.51 -12.53
N GLY A 139 -17.28 -18.81 -12.82
CA GLY A 139 -16.81 -19.81 -11.86
C GLY A 139 -15.31 -19.73 -11.48
N ILE A 140 -14.53 -18.93 -12.19
CA ILE A 140 -13.10 -18.71 -11.88
C ILE A 140 -12.82 -17.31 -11.30
N TRP A 141 -13.85 -16.54 -11.04
CA TRP A 141 -13.68 -15.24 -10.39
C TRP A 141 -13.07 -15.41 -9.00
N SER A 142 -12.08 -14.62 -8.70
CA SER A 142 -11.38 -14.62 -7.41
C SER A 142 -11.15 -13.19 -6.94
N ALA A 143 -10.77 -13.01 -5.68
CA ALA A 143 -10.47 -11.71 -5.10
C ALA A 143 -9.28 -11.02 -5.79
N TRP A 144 -8.37 -11.78 -6.39
CA TRP A 144 -7.24 -11.26 -7.17
C TRP A 144 -7.18 -11.94 -8.53
N ASN A 145 -7.30 -11.15 -9.59
CA ASN A 145 -7.18 -11.59 -10.96
C ASN A 145 -6.01 -10.86 -11.60
N TYR A 146 -5.10 -11.58 -12.21
CA TYR A 146 -3.99 -10.99 -12.96
C TYR A 146 -4.30 -11.10 -14.45
N ILE A 147 -4.25 -9.98 -15.15
CA ILE A 147 -4.47 -9.90 -16.60
C ILE A 147 -3.17 -9.40 -17.22
N GLU A 148 -2.64 -10.18 -18.14
CA GLU A 148 -1.43 -9.81 -18.87
C GLU A 148 -1.74 -8.70 -19.89
N SER A 149 -0.80 -7.75 -20.07
CA SER A 149 -0.98 -6.59 -20.94
C SER A 149 -1.29 -6.94 -22.40
N SER A 150 -0.75 -8.03 -22.91
CA SER A 150 -1.05 -8.54 -24.26
C SER A 150 -2.53 -8.87 -24.49
N TYR A 151 -3.22 -9.29 -23.42
CA TYR A 151 -4.67 -9.55 -23.46
C TYR A 151 -5.49 -8.25 -23.47
N ILE A 152 -5.02 -7.23 -22.76
CA ILE A 152 -5.66 -5.91 -22.69
C ILE A 152 -5.55 -5.22 -24.03
N GLU A 153 -4.38 -5.23 -24.68
CA GLU A 153 -4.17 -4.63 -26.02
C GLU A 153 -5.10 -5.24 -27.07
N SER A 154 -5.27 -6.56 -27.06
CA SER A 154 -6.21 -7.24 -27.97
C SER A 154 -7.68 -6.92 -27.68
N SER A 155 -8.01 -6.55 -26.45
CA SER A 155 -9.38 -6.19 -26.05
C SER A 155 -9.67 -4.70 -26.23
N LEU A 156 -8.65 -3.84 -26.15
CA LEU A 156 -8.72 -2.40 -26.29
C LEU A 156 -8.40 -1.88 -27.71
N SER A 157 -7.87 -2.72 -28.61
CA SER A 157 -7.63 -2.36 -30.01
C SER A 157 -8.93 -2.03 -30.80
N ASN A 158 -10.10 -2.28 -30.19
CA ASN A 158 -11.39 -1.76 -30.65
C ASN A 158 -11.79 -0.42 -30.01
N ALA A 159 -10.99 0.15 -29.11
CA ALA A 159 -11.20 1.45 -28.49
C ALA A 159 -9.85 2.16 -28.40
N ALA A 160 -9.65 3.08 -29.32
CA ALA A 160 -8.43 3.84 -29.63
C ALA A 160 -7.48 4.21 -28.47
N THR A 161 -6.19 4.07 -28.77
CA THR A 161 -5.00 4.91 -28.52
C THR A 161 -4.17 4.75 -27.25
N ASN A 162 -2.91 4.35 -27.51
CA ASN A 162 -1.63 4.80 -26.90
C ASN A 162 -1.57 5.06 -25.39
N SER A 163 -1.10 4.07 -24.66
CA SER A 163 -0.11 4.26 -23.60
C SER A 163 0.55 2.91 -23.30
N GLY A 164 1.87 2.88 -23.14
CA GLY A 164 2.61 1.66 -22.77
C GLY A 164 1.95 1.01 -21.55
N ALA A 165 1.22 -0.06 -21.79
CA ALA A 165 0.35 -0.64 -20.78
C ALA A 165 1.17 -1.44 -19.78
N ASN A 166 1.26 -0.95 -18.56
CA ASN A 166 1.66 -1.76 -17.42
C ASN A 166 0.58 -2.83 -17.16
N PRO A 167 0.96 -4.03 -16.71
CA PRO A 167 0.01 -5.07 -16.38
C PRO A 167 -0.99 -4.58 -15.32
N VAL A 168 -2.27 -4.85 -15.54
CA VAL A 168 -3.36 -4.44 -14.66
C VAL A 168 -3.72 -5.60 -13.75
N CYS A 169 -3.71 -5.35 -12.45
CA CYS A 169 -4.29 -6.26 -11.47
C CYS A 169 -5.72 -5.81 -11.16
N VAL A 170 -6.66 -6.75 -11.26
CA VAL A 170 -8.08 -6.52 -10.92
C VAL A 170 -8.40 -7.31 -9.65
N SER A 171 -8.88 -6.65 -8.62
CA SER A 171 -9.30 -7.24 -7.36
C SER A 171 -10.74 -6.91 -7.02
#